data_ec6747c3a5624e62c5f2b96786190c10
#
_entry.id   ec6747c3a5624e62c5f2b96786190c10
#
_cell.length_a   1.000
_cell.length_b   1.000
_cell.length_c   1.000
_cell.angle_alpha   90.00
_cell.angle_beta   90.00
_cell.angle_gamma   90.00
#
_symmetry.space_group_name_H-M   'P 1'
#
loop_
_entity.id
_entity.type
_entity.pdbx_description
1 polymer ?
#
loop_
_entity_poly.entity_id
_entity_poly.type
_entity_poly.pdbx_seq_one_letter_code
_entity_poly.pdbx_strand_id
1 'polypeptide(L)'
;MSNRSRRRQQKRVAPLSNRISPNTGRIKFFSDEQLHSIHDATLQILETIGLSDAPQEAIRLIRDNGGKVTDSGRLTFPPNLVNEAISKLRKNFILHARVNDQNLDLSEYKVHTGTA
;
A
#
# COMPACT_ATOMS: atom_id res chain seq x y z
N MET A 1 27.64 60.52 7.62
CA MET A 1 27.89 59.37 6.73
C MET A 1 26.92 58.27 7.16
N SER A 2 25.85 58.06 6.40
CA SER A 2 24.75 57.16 6.77
C SER A 2 24.96 55.77 6.13
N ASN A 3 25.12 54.76 6.97
CA ASN A 3 25.35 53.40 6.57
C ASN A 3 23.98 52.68 6.47
N ARG A 4 23.37 52.74 5.28
CA ARG A 4 22.14 52.01 4.99
C ARG A 4 22.48 50.54 4.72
N SER A 5 22.45 49.69 5.74
CA SER A 5 22.46 48.25 5.59
C SER A 5 21.18 47.79 4.88
N ARG A 6 21.32 47.49 3.59
CA ARG A 6 20.25 46.80 2.82
C ARG A 6 20.07 45.40 3.37
N ARG A 7 19.13 45.24 4.29
CA ARG A 7 18.63 43.95 4.74
C ARG A 7 17.94 43.29 3.54
N ARG A 8 18.68 42.41 2.85
CA ARG A 8 18.09 41.51 1.85
C ARG A 8 17.04 40.67 2.56
N GLN A 9 15.78 41.01 2.39
CA GLN A 9 14.69 40.14 2.76
C GLN A 9 14.79 38.91 1.85
N GLN A 10 15.34 37.81 2.37
CA GLN A 10 15.20 36.52 1.79
C GLN A 10 13.71 36.22 1.77
N LYS A 11 13.12 36.34 0.58
CA LYS A 11 11.75 35.89 0.31
C LYS A 11 11.74 34.41 0.66
N ARG A 12 11.17 34.05 1.82
CA ARG A 12 10.91 32.66 2.19
C ARG A 12 10.01 32.12 1.09
N VAL A 13 10.58 31.31 0.21
CA VAL A 13 9.79 30.48 -0.71
C VAL A 13 8.97 29.59 0.20
N ALA A 14 7.66 29.82 0.22
CA ALA A 14 6.76 28.93 0.93
C ALA A 14 7.02 27.52 0.40
N PRO A 15 7.13 26.49 1.28
CA PRO A 15 7.25 25.13 0.81
C PRO A 15 6.08 24.88 -0.15
N LEU A 16 6.41 24.41 -1.36
CA LEU A 16 5.39 23.92 -2.30
C LEU A 16 4.59 22.88 -1.52
N SER A 17 3.46 23.31 -0.96
CA SER A 17 2.51 22.37 -0.40
C SER A 17 2.05 21.55 -1.59
N ASN A 18 2.47 20.31 -1.63
CA ASN A 18 2.04 19.31 -2.62
C ASN A 18 0.55 19.01 -2.36
N ARG A 19 -0.29 20.04 -2.53
CA ARG A 19 -1.75 19.90 -2.54
C ARG A 19 -2.14 19.37 -3.92
N ILE A 20 -1.83 18.11 -4.15
CA ILE A 20 -2.46 17.37 -5.22
C ILE A 20 -3.91 17.24 -4.77
N SER A 21 -4.80 17.92 -5.48
CA SER A 21 -6.24 17.79 -5.27
C SER A 21 -6.61 16.30 -5.35
N PRO A 22 -7.37 15.74 -4.41
CA PRO A 22 -7.73 14.32 -4.42
C PRO A 22 -8.52 13.88 -5.66
N ASN A 23 -8.92 14.81 -6.50
CA ASN A 23 -9.69 14.58 -7.74
C ASN A 23 -8.87 14.67 -9.04
N THR A 24 -7.55 14.73 -8.99
CA THR A 24 -6.74 14.74 -10.21
C THR A 24 -6.74 13.35 -10.86
N GLY A 25 -7.64 13.19 -11.83
CA GLY A 25 -7.47 12.26 -12.97
C GLY A 25 -7.14 10.81 -12.64
N ARG A 26 -7.97 10.13 -11.83
CA ARG A 26 -7.87 8.67 -11.74
C ARG A 26 -8.32 8.07 -13.06
N ILE A 27 -7.40 7.50 -13.80
CA ILE A 27 -7.73 6.64 -14.92
C ILE A 27 -8.20 5.31 -14.32
N LYS A 28 -9.50 5.01 -14.39
CA LYS A 28 -10.05 3.70 -14.05
C LYS A 28 -9.95 2.82 -15.30
N PHE A 29 -9.09 1.82 -15.29
CA PHE A 29 -8.96 0.84 -16.37
C PHE A 29 -10.04 -0.24 -16.31
N PHE A 30 -10.59 -0.51 -15.11
CA PHE A 30 -11.59 -1.55 -14.88
C PHE A 30 -12.80 -0.98 -14.16
N SER A 31 -13.98 -1.50 -14.46
CA SER A 31 -15.17 -1.25 -13.66
C SER A 31 -15.09 -1.97 -12.32
N ASP A 32 -15.94 -1.56 -11.37
CA ASP A 32 -15.96 -2.20 -10.05
C ASP A 32 -16.40 -3.66 -10.15
N GLU A 33 -17.30 -4.01 -11.10
CA GLU A 33 -17.71 -5.40 -11.38
C GLU A 33 -16.54 -6.23 -11.93
N GLN A 34 -15.73 -5.65 -12.81
CA GLN A 34 -14.53 -6.33 -13.33
C GLN A 34 -13.50 -6.58 -12.23
N LEU A 35 -13.33 -5.61 -11.31
CA LEU A 35 -12.44 -5.79 -10.16
C LEU A 35 -12.94 -6.89 -9.22
N HIS A 36 -14.25 -6.97 -8.98
CA HIS A 36 -14.84 -8.08 -8.20
C HIS A 36 -14.63 -9.44 -8.88
N SER A 37 -14.86 -9.52 -10.19
CA SER A 37 -14.63 -10.77 -10.94
C SER A 37 -13.15 -11.21 -10.89
N ILE A 38 -12.21 -10.30 -10.97
CA ILE A 38 -10.77 -10.61 -10.80
C ILE A 38 -10.48 -11.08 -9.38
N HIS A 39 -11.07 -10.43 -8.39
CA HIS A 39 -10.92 -10.84 -6.99
C HIS A 39 -11.44 -12.25 -6.74
N ASP A 40 -12.66 -12.56 -7.19
CA ASP A 40 -13.28 -13.87 -7.05
C ASP A 40 -12.47 -14.97 -7.75
N ALA A 41 -11.99 -14.71 -8.97
CA ALA A 41 -11.08 -15.62 -9.67
C ALA A 41 -9.78 -15.86 -8.89
N THR A 42 -9.23 -14.81 -8.28
CA THR A 42 -8.03 -14.93 -7.45
C THR A 42 -8.29 -15.80 -6.21
N LEU A 43 -9.42 -15.63 -5.54
CA LEU A 43 -9.80 -16.47 -4.41
C LEU A 43 -9.93 -17.93 -4.81
N GLN A 44 -10.55 -18.21 -5.96
CA GLN A 44 -10.64 -19.58 -6.49
C GLN A 44 -9.26 -20.20 -6.77
N ILE A 45 -8.36 -19.46 -7.37
CA ILE A 45 -6.98 -19.93 -7.62
C ILE A 45 -6.27 -20.23 -6.30
N LEU A 46 -6.37 -19.36 -5.31
CA LEU A 46 -5.75 -19.55 -4.00
C LEU A 46 -6.34 -20.75 -3.24
N GLU A 47 -7.63 -21.01 -3.38
CA GLU A 47 -8.32 -22.12 -2.73
C GLU A 47 -8.03 -23.46 -3.42
N THR A 48 -8.05 -23.50 -4.77
CA THR A 48 -7.99 -24.76 -5.54
C THR A 48 -6.56 -25.14 -5.94
N ILE A 49 -5.75 -24.16 -6.33
CA ILE A 49 -4.38 -24.37 -6.80
C ILE A 49 -3.37 -24.07 -5.69
N GLY A 50 -3.52 -22.92 -4.99
CA GLY A 50 -2.62 -22.50 -3.93
C GLY A 50 -1.20 -22.15 -4.40
N LEU A 51 -0.27 -22.05 -3.47
CA LEU A 51 1.12 -21.69 -3.70
C LEU A 51 2.05 -22.91 -3.50
N SER A 52 3.05 -23.08 -4.38
CA SER A 52 4.13 -24.04 -4.20
C SER A 52 5.28 -23.44 -3.40
N ASP A 53 6.13 -24.30 -2.87
CA ASP A 53 7.41 -23.94 -2.24
C ASP A 53 7.29 -22.93 -1.09
N ALA A 54 6.19 -23.00 -0.34
CA ALA A 54 5.97 -22.13 0.80
C ALA A 54 6.94 -22.44 1.95
N PRO A 55 7.52 -21.41 2.61
CA PRO A 55 8.36 -21.61 3.78
C PRO A 55 7.60 -22.29 4.92
N GLN A 56 8.29 -23.08 5.74
CA GLN A 56 7.67 -23.82 6.86
C GLN A 56 6.90 -22.93 7.84
N GLU A 57 7.38 -21.72 8.06
CA GLU A 57 6.71 -20.73 8.92
C GLU A 57 5.37 -20.30 8.33
N ALA A 58 5.31 -20.05 7.02
CA ALA A 58 4.08 -19.72 6.32
C ALA A 58 3.09 -20.89 6.34
N ILE A 59 3.56 -22.12 6.15
CA ILE A 59 2.75 -23.32 6.23
C ILE A 59 2.09 -23.45 7.60
N ARG A 60 2.86 -23.28 8.69
CA ARG A 60 2.32 -23.34 10.06
C ARG A 60 1.26 -22.25 10.26
N LEU A 61 1.60 -20.99 9.97
CA LEU A 61 0.71 -19.86 10.15
C LEU A 61 -0.62 -20.03 9.40
N ILE A 62 -0.56 -20.47 8.14
CA ILE A 62 -1.76 -20.62 7.32
C ILE A 62 -2.59 -21.82 7.76
N ARG A 63 -1.98 -22.93 8.16
CA ARG A 63 -2.68 -24.10 8.70
C ARG A 63 -3.39 -23.77 10.01
N ASP A 64 -2.77 -23.03 10.90
CA ASP A 64 -3.36 -22.59 12.17
C ASP A 64 -4.57 -21.67 11.97
N ASN A 65 -4.69 -21.06 10.80
CA ASN A 65 -5.79 -20.19 10.39
C ASN A 65 -6.74 -20.81 9.35
N GLY A 66 -6.72 -22.14 9.20
CA GLY A 66 -7.70 -22.86 8.38
C GLY A 66 -7.30 -23.18 6.94
N GLY A 67 -6.07 -22.80 6.54
CA GLY A 67 -5.50 -23.25 5.26
C GLY A 67 -5.06 -24.71 5.30
N LYS A 68 -4.76 -25.27 4.13
CA LYS A 68 -4.39 -26.69 4.00
C LYS A 68 -3.16 -26.83 3.10
N VAL A 69 -2.45 -27.93 3.31
CA VAL A 69 -1.42 -28.38 2.36
C VAL A 69 -1.99 -29.54 1.58
N THR A 70 -1.96 -29.46 0.26
CA THR A 70 -2.40 -30.52 -0.63
C THR A 70 -1.40 -31.68 -0.66
N ASP A 71 -1.80 -32.83 -1.19
CA ASP A 71 -0.90 -33.99 -1.38
C ASP A 71 0.28 -33.68 -2.30
N SER A 72 0.12 -32.71 -3.20
CA SER A 72 1.20 -32.18 -4.05
C SER A 72 2.11 -31.17 -3.36
N GLY A 73 1.94 -30.93 -2.05
CA GLY A 73 2.76 -29.99 -1.28
C GLY A 73 2.39 -28.51 -1.46
N ARG A 74 1.26 -28.20 -2.09
CA ARG A 74 0.84 -26.81 -2.30
C ARG A 74 0.02 -26.31 -1.11
N LEU A 75 0.27 -25.07 -0.71
CA LEU A 75 -0.43 -24.40 0.37
C LEU A 75 -1.66 -23.68 -0.19
N THR A 76 -2.86 -24.05 0.28
CA THR A 76 -4.12 -23.45 -0.15
C THR A 76 -4.71 -22.54 0.91
N PHE A 77 -5.47 -21.55 0.44
CA PHE A 77 -6.01 -20.47 1.26
C PHE A 77 -7.51 -20.39 1.06
N PRO A 78 -8.33 -20.71 2.07
CA PRO A 78 -9.77 -20.53 1.95
C PRO A 78 -10.15 -19.06 1.79
N PRO A 79 -11.21 -18.73 1.03
CA PRO A 79 -11.60 -17.35 0.73
C PRO A 79 -11.84 -16.47 1.96
N ASN A 80 -12.40 -17.02 3.02
CA ASN A 80 -12.64 -16.33 4.29
C ASN A 80 -11.32 -15.88 4.95
N LEU A 81 -10.30 -16.73 4.95
CA LEU A 81 -8.98 -16.39 5.50
C LEU A 81 -8.36 -15.20 4.75
N VAL A 82 -8.42 -15.24 3.40
CA VAL A 82 -7.88 -14.16 2.56
C VAL A 82 -8.62 -12.85 2.79
N ASN A 83 -9.95 -12.88 2.79
CA ASN A 83 -10.78 -11.69 3.01
C ASN A 83 -10.58 -11.10 4.42
N GLU A 84 -10.44 -11.92 5.44
CA GLU A 84 -10.15 -11.50 6.81
C GLU A 84 -8.76 -10.83 6.89
N ALA A 85 -7.74 -11.42 6.27
CA ALA A 85 -6.41 -10.82 6.20
C ALA A 85 -6.43 -9.46 5.51
N ILE A 86 -7.12 -9.34 4.35
CA ILE A 86 -7.26 -8.07 3.63
C ILE A 86 -7.98 -7.02 4.49
N SER A 87 -9.01 -7.41 5.23
CA SER A 87 -9.76 -6.48 6.09
C SER A 87 -8.93 -5.92 7.24
N LYS A 88 -7.98 -6.69 7.75
CA LYS A 88 -7.06 -6.31 8.84
C LYS A 88 -5.85 -5.52 8.38
N LEU A 89 -5.58 -5.43 7.06
CA LEU A 89 -4.46 -4.66 6.54
C LEU A 89 -4.62 -3.17 6.85
N ARG A 90 -3.55 -2.56 7.34
CA ARG A 90 -3.50 -1.10 7.47
C ARG A 90 -3.41 -0.48 6.08
N LYS A 91 -4.45 0.29 5.73
CA LYS A 91 -4.52 1.02 4.45
C LYS A 91 -3.85 2.39 4.52
N ASN A 92 -3.64 2.89 5.72
CA ASN A 92 -3.08 4.21 5.97
C ASN A 92 -1.92 4.10 6.95
N PHE A 93 -0.75 4.57 6.56
CA PHE A 93 0.42 4.59 7.44
C PHE A 93 1.38 5.72 7.06
N ILE A 94 2.20 6.10 8.02
CA ILE A 94 3.22 7.14 7.85
C ILE A 94 4.58 6.46 7.87
N LEU A 95 5.39 6.70 6.83
CA LEU A 95 6.81 6.40 6.85
C LEU A 95 7.54 7.54 7.54
N HIS A 96 8.08 7.26 8.72
CA HIS A 96 8.80 8.25 9.49
C HIS A 96 10.20 8.47 8.94
N ALA A 97 10.52 9.72 8.63
CA ALA A 97 11.87 10.13 8.26
C ALA A 97 12.71 10.46 9.52
N ARG A 98 14.01 10.63 9.34
CA ARG A 98 14.88 11.11 10.41
C ARG A 98 14.52 12.52 10.89
N VAL A 99 13.95 13.32 10.00
CA VAL A 99 13.51 14.70 10.25
C VAL A 99 11.98 14.70 10.15
N ASN A 100 11.30 15.10 11.23
CA ASN A 100 9.85 14.96 11.37
C ASN A 100 9.02 15.66 10.29
N ASP A 101 9.52 16.73 9.68
CA ASP A 101 8.85 17.45 8.59
C ASP A 101 8.96 16.76 7.22
N GLN A 102 9.73 15.68 7.12
CA GLN A 102 9.93 14.89 5.90
C GLN A 102 9.20 13.54 5.94
N ASN A 103 8.31 13.35 6.88
CA ASN A 103 7.49 12.15 6.94
C ASN A 103 6.64 11.99 5.68
N LEU A 104 6.57 10.75 5.15
CA LEU A 104 5.71 10.42 4.04
C LEU A 104 4.41 9.81 4.56
N ASP A 105 3.33 10.54 4.36
CA ASP A 105 1.99 10.07 4.67
C ASP A 105 1.43 9.32 3.46
N LEU A 106 1.37 7.99 3.54
CA LEU A 106 0.86 7.08 2.50
C LEU A 106 -0.63 6.77 2.69
N SER A 107 -1.36 7.67 3.35
CA SER A 107 -2.80 7.54 3.49
C SER A 107 -3.54 8.00 2.24
N GLU A 108 -4.70 7.40 2.00
CA GLU A 108 -5.62 7.74 0.92
C GLU A 108 -4.99 7.64 -0.48
N TYR A 109 -5.01 8.75 -1.23
CA TYR A 109 -4.61 8.82 -2.65
C TYR A 109 -3.37 9.69 -2.86
N LYS A 110 -2.55 9.83 -1.85
CA LYS A 110 -1.33 10.63 -1.94
C LYS A 110 -0.30 9.91 -2.78
N VAL A 111 0.24 10.61 -3.76
CA VAL A 111 1.33 10.14 -4.61
C VAL A 111 2.60 10.86 -4.20
N HIS A 112 3.62 10.10 -3.87
CA HIS A 112 4.95 10.63 -3.58
C HIS A 112 5.90 10.20 -4.69
N THR A 113 6.61 11.16 -5.25
CA THR A 113 7.67 10.91 -6.24
C THR A 113 9.02 11.13 -5.59
N GLY A 114 9.96 10.26 -5.88
CA GLY A 114 11.33 10.36 -5.39
C GLY A 114 12.32 9.94 -6.47
N THR A 115 13.56 10.39 -6.31
CA THR A 115 14.70 9.89 -7.09
C THR A 115 15.46 8.88 -6.23
N ALA A 116 15.85 7.77 -6.82
CA ALA A 116 16.76 6.80 -6.22
C ALA A 116 18.23 7.20 -6.46
#